data_67e822ce784e74b660d324ad7ff6bbae
#
_entry.id   67e822ce784e74b660d324ad7ff6bbae
#
_cell.length_a   1.000
_cell.length_b   1.000
_cell.length_c   1.000
_cell.angle_alpha   90.00
_cell.angle_beta   90.00
_cell.angle_gamma   90.00
#
_symmetry.space_group_name_H-M   'P 1'
#
loop_
_entity.id
_entity.type
_entity.pdbx_description
1 polymer ?
#
loop_
_entity_poly.entity_id
_entity_poly.type
_entity_poly.pdbx_seq_one_letter_code
_entity_poly.pdbx_strand_id
1 'polypeptide(L)'
;LVAIVGAANPGFLRPANLLEMAGDIVPLFVMALGMTFVVYIGGIDLSAQSMANLITVVATIYLATLGPFVALLCIALGFGLGYLSGFVTTRLLVPSFISTLATGGLAFSMAQWLSGQRAVTMDADQRNRVFGWMIGKTGIVPNELIIAVVLLGIALFIERRTTLGRVLKAVGAGELAAAASGINVARFKILAFAISGSLAAIAGLIFAVKLSGGAPTIANGFLLPAIVAVLVGGTPLTGGVGGVLNTAIGTLI
;
A
#
# COMPACT_ATOMS: atom_id res chain seq x y z
N LEU A 1 7.29 8.04 -23.40
CA LEU A 1 5.96 8.66 -23.36
C LEU A 1 6.08 10.13 -22.92
N VAL A 2 6.70 10.42 -21.76
CA VAL A 2 6.89 11.77 -21.22
C VAL A 2 7.58 12.71 -22.24
N ALA A 3 8.63 12.23 -22.93
CA ALA A 3 9.33 13.02 -23.95
C ALA A 3 8.43 13.35 -25.17
N ILE A 4 7.60 12.40 -25.60
CA ILE A 4 6.68 12.60 -26.73
C ILE A 4 5.59 13.62 -26.37
N VAL A 5 4.98 13.45 -25.19
CA VAL A 5 3.95 14.39 -24.71
C VAL A 5 4.52 15.77 -24.45
N GLY A 6 5.74 15.85 -23.89
CA GLY A 6 6.44 17.11 -23.63
C GLY A 6 6.82 17.86 -24.91
N ALA A 7 7.15 17.14 -25.99
CA ALA A 7 7.39 17.74 -27.30
C ALA A 7 6.11 18.30 -27.93
N ALA A 8 4.97 17.62 -27.73
CA ALA A 8 3.66 18.05 -28.21
C ALA A 8 3.06 19.19 -27.37
N ASN A 9 3.33 19.22 -26.08
CA ASN A 9 2.86 20.24 -25.15
C ASN A 9 3.98 20.65 -24.15
N PRO A 10 4.74 21.71 -24.43
CA PRO A 10 5.81 22.17 -23.53
C PRO A 10 5.34 22.53 -22.12
N GLY A 11 4.07 22.90 -21.94
CA GLY A 11 3.47 23.15 -20.63
C GLY A 11 3.42 21.92 -19.73
N PHE A 12 3.39 20.72 -20.32
CA PHE A 12 3.40 19.44 -19.60
C PHE A 12 4.68 19.26 -18.76
N LEU A 13 5.83 19.69 -19.26
CA LEU A 13 7.13 19.57 -18.58
C LEU A 13 7.37 20.63 -17.49
N ARG A 14 6.40 21.47 -17.19
CA ARG A 14 6.54 22.42 -16.08
C ARG A 14 6.74 21.66 -14.77
N PRO A 15 7.69 22.05 -13.90
CA PRO A 15 7.97 21.35 -12.65
C PRO A 15 6.74 21.15 -11.77
N ALA A 16 5.82 22.12 -11.74
CA ALA A 16 4.57 22.01 -10.98
C ALA A 16 3.69 20.85 -11.49
N ASN A 17 3.52 20.69 -12.80
CA ASN A 17 2.72 19.61 -13.38
C ASN A 17 3.36 18.24 -13.14
N LEU A 18 4.69 18.13 -13.26
CA LEU A 18 5.39 16.89 -12.99
C LEU A 18 5.28 16.49 -11.51
N LEU A 19 5.33 17.46 -10.58
CA LEU A 19 5.13 17.20 -9.16
C LEU A 19 3.68 16.78 -8.83
N GLU A 20 2.69 17.40 -9.48
CA GLU A 20 1.29 16.99 -9.32
C GLU A 20 1.07 15.56 -9.82
N MET A 21 1.57 15.22 -11.02
CA MET A 21 1.51 13.85 -11.54
C MET A 21 2.21 12.84 -10.63
N ALA A 22 3.37 13.21 -10.07
CA ALA A 22 4.04 12.37 -9.07
C ALA A 22 3.19 12.20 -7.79
N GLY A 23 2.45 13.24 -7.37
CA GLY A 23 1.49 13.15 -6.27
C GLY A 23 0.34 12.18 -6.57
N ASP A 24 -0.14 12.14 -7.83
CA ASP A 24 -1.22 11.22 -8.22
C ASP A 24 -0.81 9.73 -8.15
N ILE A 25 0.48 9.45 -8.30
CA ILE A 25 1.03 8.09 -8.24
C ILE A 25 1.27 7.62 -6.80
N VAL A 26 1.26 8.51 -5.81
CA VAL A 26 1.60 8.18 -4.42
C VAL A 26 0.80 7.00 -3.84
N PRO A 27 -0.54 6.90 -4.01
CA PRO A 27 -1.27 5.74 -3.50
C PRO A 27 -0.79 4.41 -4.10
N LEU A 28 -0.53 4.39 -5.41
CA LEU A 28 0.05 3.23 -6.11
C LEU A 28 1.41 2.86 -5.52
N PHE A 29 2.28 3.85 -5.36
CA PHE A 29 3.60 3.68 -4.78
C PHE A 29 3.55 3.08 -3.37
N VAL A 30 2.66 3.59 -2.50
CA VAL A 30 2.50 3.09 -1.14
C VAL A 30 2.00 1.65 -1.11
N MET A 31 1.07 1.28 -2.00
CA MET A 31 0.64 -0.11 -2.16
C MET A 31 1.79 -1.00 -2.63
N ALA A 32 2.55 -0.58 -3.64
CA ALA A 32 3.70 -1.31 -4.16
C ALA A 32 4.79 -1.51 -3.09
N LEU A 33 5.05 -0.49 -2.24
CA LEU A 33 5.95 -0.62 -1.10
C LEU A 33 5.52 -1.75 -0.16
N GLY A 34 4.23 -1.85 0.15
CA GLY A 34 3.68 -2.94 0.98
C GLY A 34 3.91 -4.30 0.35
N MET A 35 3.55 -4.43 -0.93
CA MET A 35 3.74 -5.66 -1.70
C MET A 35 5.20 -6.10 -1.78
N THR A 36 6.15 -5.18 -1.78
CA THR A 36 7.58 -5.49 -1.81
C THR A 36 7.98 -6.42 -0.66
N PHE A 37 7.49 -6.19 0.55
CA PHE A 37 7.79 -7.03 1.71
C PHE A 37 7.21 -8.44 1.58
N VAL A 38 6.04 -8.58 0.96
CA VAL A 38 5.42 -9.88 0.68
C VAL A 38 6.17 -10.61 -0.44
N VAL A 39 6.59 -9.89 -1.47
CA VAL A 39 7.38 -10.46 -2.57
C VAL A 39 8.76 -10.92 -2.08
N TYR A 40 9.39 -10.26 -1.09
CA TYR A 40 10.65 -10.75 -0.51
C TYR A 40 10.57 -12.18 0.00
N ILE A 41 9.43 -12.62 0.52
CA ILE A 41 9.24 -14.00 1.01
C ILE A 41 8.67 -14.94 -0.07
N GLY A 42 8.66 -14.54 -1.34
CA GLY A 42 8.05 -15.32 -2.43
C GLY A 42 6.52 -15.39 -2.35
N GLY A 43 5.88 -14.46 -1.62
CA GLY A 43 4.42 -14.37 -1.50
C GLY A 43 3.81 -13.42 -2.54
N ILE A 44 2.50 -13.56 -2.73
CA ILE A 44 1.69 -12.65 -3.56
C ILE A 44 0.54 -12.15 -2.70
N ASP A 45 0.36 -10.83 -2.65
CA ASP A 45 -0.76 -10.19 -1.93
C ASP A 45 -1.78 -9.63 -2.93
N LEU A 46 -2.88 -10.35 -3.09
CA LEU A 46 -3.99 -9.92 -3.95
C LEU A 46 -5.08 -9.16 -3.18
N SER A 47 -4.91 -8.94 -1.87
CA SER A 47 -5.89 -8.25 -1.04
C SER A 47 -5.73 -6.73 -1.02
N ALA A 48 -4.56 -6.21 -1.40
CA ALA A 48 -4.16 -4.82 -1.19
C ALA A 48 -5.15 -3.79 -1.76
N GLN A 49 -5.66 -4.00 -3.00
CA GLN A 49 -6.66 -3.08 -3.56
C GLN A 49 -7.99 -3.13 -2.82
N SER A 50 -8.45 -4.31 -2.41
CA SER A 50 -9.71 -4.45 -1.65
C SER A 50 -9.60 -3.87 -0.25
N MET A 51 -8.42 -3.99 0.38
CA MET A 51 -8.12 -3.30 1.64
C MET A 51 -8.14 -1.79 1.46
N ALA A 52 -7.49 -1.26 0.42
CA ALA A 52 -7.52 0.18 0.14
C ALA A 52 -8.98 0.66 -0.08
N ASN A 53 -9.79 -0.09 -0.82
CA ASN A 53 -11.22 0.20 -1.02
C ASN A 53 -11.97 0.26 0.32
N LEU A 54 -11.81 -0.76 1.17
CA LEU A 54 -12.44 -0.78 2.51
C LEU A 54 -12.05 0.46 3.31
N ILE A 55 -10.77 0.81 3.30
CA ILE A 55 -10.26 1.96 4.05
C ILE A 55 -10.84 3.27 3.52
N THR A 56 -11.06 3.43 2.20
CA THR A 56 -11.71 4.63 1.68
C THR A 56 -13.09 4.82 2.30
N VAL A 57 -13.86 3.73 2.42
CA VAL A 57 -15.20 3.73 3.01
C VAL A 57 -15.14 4.02 4.52
N VAL A 58 -14.29 3.30 5.26
CA VAL A 58 -14.13 3.44 6.72
C VAL A 58 -13.67 4.87 7.07
N ALA A 59 -12.66 5.38 6.38
CA ALA A 59 -12.15 6.73 6.61
C ALA A 59 -13.25 7.77 6.40
N THR A 60 -14.04 7.64 5.34
CA THR A 60 -15.12 8.58 5.01
C THR A 60 -16.24 8.56 6.05
N ILE A 61 -16.71 7.37 6.44
CA ILE A 61 -17.85 7.23 7.35
C ILE A 61 -17.48 7.68 8.78
N TYR A 62 -16.30 7.27 9.24
CA TYR A 62 -15.91 7.47 10.65
C TYR A 62 -15.11 8.74 10.91
N LEU A 63 -14.77 9.55 9.87
CA LEU A 63 -14.06 10.81 10.08
C LEU A 63 -14.80 11.76 11.03
N ALA A 64 -16.13 11.84 10.89
CA ALA A 64 -16.97 12.74 11.68
C ALA A 64 -16.92 12.41 13.18
N THR A 65 -16.87 11.13 13.52
CA THR A 65 -16.92 10.66 14.92
C THR A 65 -15.56 10.53 15.57
N LEU A 66 -14.55 10.11 14.81
CA LEU A 66 -13.21 9.82 15.32
C LEU A 66 -12.19 10.93 15.05
N GLY A 67 -12.51 11.88 14.16
CA GLY A 67 -11.55 12.91 13.77
C GLY A 67 -10.23 12.29 13.29
N PRO A 68 -9.05 12.79 13.73
CA PRO A 68 -7.75 12.28 13.29
C PRO A 68 -7.49 10.82 13.68
N PHE A 69 -8.16 10.30 14.72
CA PHE A 69 -7.99 8.91 15.16
C PHE A 69 -8.52 7.90 14.15
N VAL A 70 -9.30 8.32 13.15
CA VAL A 70 -9.73 7.45 12.06
C VAL A 70 -8.54 6.86 11.30
N ALA A 71 -7.42 7.59 11.21
CA ALA A 71 -6.21 7.07 10.57
C ALA A 71 -5.64 5.85 11.32
N LEU A 72 -5.66 5.88 12.66
CA LEU A 72 -5.22 4.73 13.48
C LEU A 72 -6.16 3.54 13.29
N LEU A 73 -7.48 3.76 13.26
CA LEU A 73 -8.45 2.71 12.95
C LEU A 73 -8.18 2.09 11.58
N CYS A 74 -7.96 2.89 10.55
CA CYS A 74 -7.67 2.44 9.19
C CYS A 74 -6.40 1.57 9.15
N ILE A 75 -5.31 2.03 9.76
CA ILE A 75 -4.05 1.29 9.80
C ILE A 75 -4.21 -0.01 10.61
N ALA A 76 -4.93 0.02 11.72
CA ALA A 76 -5.20 -1.17 12.54
C ALA A 76 -6.02 -2.21 11.78
N LEU A 77 -7.02 -1.79 11.01
CA LEU A 77 -7.81 -2.68 10.14
C LEU A 77 -6.95 -3.30 9.04
N GLY A 78 -6.15 -2.49 8.35
CA GLY A 78 -5.23 -2.99 7.32
C GLY A 78 -4.20 -3.97 7.90
N PHE A 79 -3.61 -3.63 9.06
CA PHE A 79 -2.71 -4.53 9.79
C PHE A 79 -3.40 -5.84 10.16
N GLY A 80 -4.62 -5.78 10.72
CA GLY A 80 -5.39 -6.94 11.15
C GLY A 80 -5.75 -7.88 9.99
N LEU A 81 -6.21 -7.34 8.86
CA LEU A 81 -6.52 -8.13 7.68
C LEU A 81 -5.25 -8.71 7.03
N GLY A 82 -4.17 -7.94 6.96
CA GLY A 82 -2.88 -8.44 6.51
C GLY A 82 -2.33 -9.53 7.44
N TYR A 83 -2.43 -9.33 8.76
CA TYR A 83 -2.07 -10.35 9.74
C TYR A 83 -2.89 -11.64 9.54
N LEU A 84 -4.19 -11.53 9.29
CA LEU A 84 -5.07 -12.66 9.01
C LEU A 84 -4.62 -13.41 7.75
N SER A 85 -4.31 -12.70 6.65
CA SER A 85 -3.75 -13.30 5.43
C SER A 85 -2.47 -14.08 5.72
N GLY A 86 -1.54 -13.46 6.45
CA GLY A 86 -0.28 -14.09 6.82
C GLY A 86 -0.48 -15.29 7.76
N PHE A 87 -1.40 -15.21 8.70
CA PHE A 87 -1.73 -16.31 9.61
C PHE A 87 -2.30 -17.51 8.84
N VAL A 88 -3.27 -17.29 7.97
CA VAL A 88 -3.87 -18.35 7.13
C VAL A 88 -2.80 -18.98 6.23
N THR A 89 -1.95 -18.17 5.61
CA THR A 89 -0.88 -18.65 4.75
C THR A 89 0.12 -19.54 5.51
N THR A 90 0.48 -19.16 6.73
CA THR A 90 1.61 -19.80 7.44
C THR A 90 1.17 -20.89 8.40
N ARG A 91 0.00 -20.76 9.04
CA ARG A 91 -0.49 -21.70 10.05
C ARG A 91 -1.44 -22.74 9.48
N LEU A 92 -2.22 -22.35 8.47
CA LEU A 92 -3.12 -23.27 7.78
C LEU A 92 -2.50 -23.82 6.49
N LEU A 93 -1.24 -23.39 6.16
CA LEU A 93 -0.48 -23.83 4.99
C LEU A 93 -1.21 -23.60 3.66
N VAL A 94 -2.06 -22.56 3.61
CA VAL A 94 -2.78 -22.16 2.39
C VAL A 94 -1.86 -21.31 1.52
N PRO A 95 -1.76 -21.55 0.21
CA PRO A 95 -0.99 -20.66 -0.69
C PRO A 95 -1.38 -19.19 -0.53
N SER A 96 -0.39 -18.29 -0.56
CA SER A 96 -0.59 -16.87 -0.25
C SER A 96 -1.63 -16.20 -1.15
N PHE A 97 -1.65 -16.53 -2.44
CA PHE A 97 -2.62 -15.95 -3.37
C PHE A 97 -4.06 -16.35 -3.04
N ILE A 98 -4.31 -17.57 -2.50
CA ILE A 98 -5.65 -18.02 -2.08
C ILE A 98 -6.05 -17.29 -0.79
N SER A 99 -5.16 -17.25 0.20
CA SER A 99 -5.45 -16.58 1.48
C SER A 99 -5.70 -15.08 1.29
N THR A 100 -4.92 -14.41 0.42
CA THR A 100 -5.10 -12.98 0.16
C THR A 100 -6.31 -12.68 -0.72
N LEU A 101 -6.69 -13.57 -1.65
CA LEU A 101 -7.97 -13.46 -2.34
C LEU A 101 -9.16 -13.56 -1.38
N ALA A 102 -9.11 -14.52 -0.43
CA ALA A 102 -10.18 -14.69 0.56
C ALA A 102 -10.29 -13.46 1.48
N THR A 103 -9.18 -12.96 2.02
CA THR A 103 -9.17 -11.76 2.86
C THR A 103 -9.50 -10.49 2.06
N GLY A 104 -9.11 -10.42 0.80
CA GLY A 104 -9.54 -9.36 -0.12
C GLY A 104 -11.04 -9.40 -0.38
N GLY A 105 -11.61 -10.59 -0.56
CA GLY A 105 -13.07 -10.78 -0.67
C GLY A 105 -13.79 -10.34 0.62
N LEU A 106 -13.24 -10.66 1.78
CA LEU A 106 -13.76 -10.20 3.08
C LEU A 106 -13.73 -8.66 3.16
N ALA A 107 -12.60 -8.03 2.84
CA ALA A 107 -12.46 -6.58 2.85
C ALA A 107 -13.45 -5.91 1.87
N PHE A 108 -13.60 -6.47 0.66
CA PHE A 108 -14.56 -5.99 -0.32
C PHE A 108 -16.00 -6.09 0.18
N SER A 109 -16.38 -7.24 0.75
CA SER A 109 -17.73 -7.45 1.31
C SER A 109 -18.03 -6.49 2.46
N MET A 110 -17.03 -6.25 3.34
CA MET A 110 -17.15 -5.25 4.41
C MET A 110 -17.32 -3.83 3.85
N ALA A 111 -16.57 -3.47 2.81
CA ALA A 111 -16.71 -2.17 2.15
C ALA A 111 -18.11 -1.99 1.54
N GLN A 112 -18.62 -3.01 0.87
CA GLN A 112 -19.96 -3.03 0.30
C GLN A 112 -21.07 -2.89 1.36
N TRP A 113 -20.93 -3.65 2.45
CA TRP A 113 -21.89 -3.60 3.54
C TRP A 113 -21.92 -2.24 4.23
N LEU A 114 -20.74 -1.69 4.59
CA LEU A 114 -20.65 -0.40 5.27
C LEU A 114 -21.12 0.77 4.42
N SER A 115 -20.85 0.75 3.11
CA SER A 115 -21.21 1.83 2.20
C SER A 115 -22.65 1.71 1.66
N GLY A 116 -23.34 0.60 1.91
CA GLY A 116 -24.63 0.29 1.28
C GLY A 116 -24.49 0.18 -0.24
N GLN A 117 -23.35 -0.33 -0.73
CA GLN A 117 -23.04 -0.55 -2.16
C GLN A 117 -22.98 0.75 -3.00
N ARG A 118 -22.71 1.88 -2.37
CA ARG A 118 -22.62 3.20 -3.05
C ARG A 118 -21.33 3.91 -2.66
N ALA A 119 -21.01 4.95 -3.43
CA ALA A 119 -20.02 5.91 -3.02
C ALA A 119 -20.55 6.72 -1.81
N VAL A 120 -19.67 6.95 -0.85
CA VAL A 120 -19.92 7.80 0.31
C VAL A 120 -19.06 9.05 0.19
N THR A 121 -19.60 10.21 0.55
CA THR A 121 -18.91 11.49 0.48
C THR A 121 -18.37 11.89 1.84
N MET A 122 -17.18 12.44 1.88
CA MET A 122 -16.56 12.99 3.06
C MET A 122 -16.97 14.45 3.23
N ASP A 123 -17.34 14.85 4.43
CA ASP A 123 -17.62 16.26 4.72
C ASP A 123 -16.36 17.11 4.49
N ALA A 124 -16.49 18.14 3.65
CA ALA A 124 -15.35 18.94 3.18
C ALA A 124 -14.67 19.72 4.32
N ASP A 125 -15.47 20.24 5.27
CA ASP A 125 -14.94 21.04 6.38
C ASP A 125 -14.18 20.14 7.34
N GLN A 126 -14.69 18.97 7.64
CA GLN A 126 -14.01 17.99 8.49
C GLN A 126 -12.75 17.45 7.83
N ARG A 127 -12.83 17.08 6.55
CA ARG A 127 -11.67 16.66 5.78
C ARG A 127 -10.56 17.71 5.84
N ASN A 128 -10.89 18.96 5.57
CA ASN A 128 -9.92 20.04 5.53
C ASN A 128 -9.32 20.34 6.91
N ARG A 129 -10.12 20.25 7.98
CA ARG A 129 -9.62 20.42 9.36
C ARG A 129 -8.67 19.32 9.79
N VAL A 130 -8.95 18.07 9.43
CA VAL A 130 -8.17 16.90 9.90
C VAL A 130 -7.03 16.55 8.94
N PHE A 131 -7.32 16.49 7.65
CA PHE A 131 -6.41 15.99 6.62
C PHE A 131 -6.09 17.01 5.53
N GLY A 132 -6.50 18.28 5.66
CA GLY A 132 -6.22 19.32 4.67
C GLY A 132 -4.72 19.48 4.39
N TRP A 133 -3.87 19.23 5.37
CA TRP A 133 -2.44 19.22 5.19
C TRP A 133 -1.95 18.15 4.20
N MET A 134 -2.62 16.99 4.11
CA MET A 134 -2.23 15.90 3.19
C MET A 134 -2.39 16.29 1.72
N ILE A 135 -3.45 17.03 1.40
CA ILE A 135 -3.76 17.48 0.02
C ILE A 135 -3.23 18.88 -0.28
N GLY A 136 -2.60 19.52 0.69
CA GLY A 136 -1.94 20.82 0.55
C GLY A 136 -0.59 20.72 -0.14
N LYS A 137 0.06 21.90 -0.27
CA LYS A 137 1.41 22.01 -0.81
C LYS A 137 2.33 22.71 0.18
N THR A 138 3.54 22.22 0.31
CA THR A 138 4.63 22.93 1.01
C THR A 138 5.52 23.56 -0.06
N GLY A 139 5.35 24.87 -0.27
CA GLY A 139 5.92 25.56 -1.43
C GLY A 139 5.30 25.06 -2.74
N ILE A 140 6.09 24.47 -3.62
CA ILE A 140 5.64 23.87 -4.89
C ILE A 140 5.39 22.36 -4.79
N VAL A 141 5.77 21.72 -3.67
CA VAL A 141 5.74 20.27 -3.49
C VAL A 141 4.40 19.84 -2.88
N PRO A 142 3.63 18.95 -3.53
CA PRO A 142 2.47 18.32 -2.92
C PRO A 142 2.86 17.54 -1.65
N ASN A 143 2.11 17.73 -0.57
CA ASN A 143 2.43 17.08 0.71
C ASN A 143 2.31 15.55 0.65
N GLU A 144 1.55 15.01 -0.29
CA GLU A 144 1.51 13.58 -0.60
C GLU A 144 2.89 13.01 -0.94
N LEU A 145 3.72 13.77 -1.68
CA LEU A 145 5.11 13.36 -1.98
C LEU A 145 5.98 13.34 -0.73
N ILE A 146 5.74 14.25 0.23
CA ILE A 146 6.44 14.22 1.51
C ILE A 146 6.08 12.93 2.27
N ILE A 147 4.79 12.57 2.28
CA ILE A 147 4.34 11.29 2.87
C ILE A 147 5.03 10.11 2.18
N ALA A 148 5.08 10.10 0.85
CA ALA A 148 5.74 9.05 0.07
C ALA A 148 7.23 8.92 0.43
N VAL A 149 7.95 10.03 0.53
CA VAL A 149 9.38 10.06 0.90
C VAL A 149 9.59 9.57 2.33
N VAL A 150 8.73 9.95 3.27
CA VAL A 150 8.78 9.47 4.66
C VAL A 150 8.55 7.96 4.72
N LEU A 151 7.52 7.46 4.03
CA LEU A 151 7.23 6.01 3.97
C LEU A 151 8.35 5.24 3.28
N LEU A 152 8.94 5.78 2.21
CA LEU A 152 10.13 5.23 1.58
C LEU A 152 11.30 5.13 2.56
N GLY A 153 11.55 6.21 3.32
CA GLY A 153 12.60 6.25 4.35
C GLY A 153 12.39 5.19 5.43
N ILE A 154 11.15 5.04 5.92
CA ILE A 154 10.78 4.01 6.91
C ILE A 154 10.98 2.61 6.31
N ALA A 155 10.50 2.37 5.10
CA ALA A 155 10.64 1.08 4.43
C ALA A 155 12.12 0.72 4.17
N LEU A 156 12.94 1.69 3.76
CA LEU A 156 14.40 1.53 3.62
C LEU A 156 15.09 1.25 4.95
N PHE A 157 14.67 1.93 6.01
CA PHE A 157 15.19 1.66 7.35
C PHE A 157 14.86 0.23 7.79
N ILE A 158 13.62 -0.21 7.59
CA ILE A 158 13.20 -1.58 7.87
C ILE A 158 14.02 -2.57 7.05
N GLU A 159 14.16 -2.35 5.75
CA GLU A 159 14.89 -3.23 4.84
C GLU A 159 16.37 -3.36 5.22
N ARG A 160 17.05 -2.22 5.44
CA ARG A 160 18.54 -2.20 5.52
C ARG A 160 19.08 -2.27 6.93
N ARG A 161 18.34 -1.77 7.92
CA ARG A 161 18.81 -1.57 9.28
C ARG A 161 18.18 -2.50 10.30
N THR A 162 17.08 -3.17 9.98
CA THR A 162 16.41 -4.06 10.92
C THR A 162 16.67 -5.54 10.63
N THR A 163 16.45 -6.38 11.63
CA THR A 163 16.46 -7.83 11.49
C THR A 163 15.33 -8.30 10.58
N LEU A 164 14.20 -7.60 10.60
CA LEU A 164 13.04 -7.93 9.77
C LEU A 164 13.39 -7.97 8.27
N GLY A 165 13.97 -6.90 7.72
CA GLY A 165 14.33 -6.84 6.31
C GLY A 165 15.30 -7.94 5.88
N ARG A 166 16.33 -8.20 6.72
CA ARG A 166 17.31 -9.27 6.45
C ARG A 166 16.69 -10.65 6.46
N VAL A 167 15.82 -10.91 7.45
CA VAL A 167 15.17 -12.22 7.59
C VAL A 167 14.15 -12.46 6.48
N LEU A 168 13.38 -11.46 6.06
CA LEU A 168 12.44 -11.62 4.94
C LEU A 168 13.15 -12.05 3.66
N LYS A 169 14.30 -11.44 3.34
CA LYS A 169 15.11 -11.83 2.18
C LYS A 169 15.73 -13.21 2.35
N ALA A 170 16.20 -13.55 3.54
CA ALA A 170 16.73 -14.88 3.84
C ALA A 170 15.66 -15.98 3.68
N VAL A 171 14.43 -15.72 4.15
CA VAL A 171 13.29 -16.63 4.00
C VAL A 171 12.97 -16.84 2.51
N GLY A 172 12.94 -15.77 1.71
CA GLY A 172 12.70 -15.89 0.27
C GLY A 172 13.81 -16.59 -0.50
N ALA A 173 15.06 -16.43 -0.06
CA ALA A 173 16.21 -17.13 -0.66
C ALA A 173 16.21 -18.65 -0.35
N GLY A 174 15.67 -19.05 0.82
CA GLY A 174 15.59 -20.46 1.20
C GLY A 174 14.87 -20.68 2.52
N GLU A 175 13.58 -20.93 2.47
CA GLU A 175 12.72 -21.08 3.64
C GLU A 175 13.21 -22.19 4.59
N LEU A 176 13.57 -23.36 4.04
CA LEU A 176 14.08 -24.49 4.82
C LEU A 176 15.41 -24.19 5.51
N ALA A 177 16.33 -23.51 4.81
CA ALA A 177 17.61 -23.10 5.37
C ALA A 177 17.43 -22.05 6.49
N ALA A 178 16.52 -21.09 6.30
CA ALA A 178 16.17 -20.10 7.32
C ALA A 178 15.58 -20.78 8.56
N ALA A 179 14.68 -21.74 8.38
CA ALA A 179 14.09 -22.52 9.49
C ALA A 179 15.14 -23.36 10.22
N ALA A 180 16.05 -24.03 9.49
CA ALA A 180 17.15 -24.80 10.06
C ALA A 180 18.13 -23.93 10.88
N SER A 181 18.24 -22.64 10.55
CA SER A 181 19.03 -21.66 11.32
C SER A 181 18.30 -21.12 12.56
N GLY A 182 17.15 -21.71 12.95
CA GLY A 182 16.39 -21.32 14.14
C GLY A 182 15.48 -20.10 13.94
N ILE A 183 15.28 -19.63 12.72
CA ILE A 183 14.40 -18.49 12.43
C ILE A 183 12.93 -18.94 12.47
N ASN A 184 12.09 -18.22 13.21
CA ASN A 184 10.66 -18.43 13.20
C ASN A 184 10.04 -17.85 11.91
N VAL A 185 10.15 -18.61 10.81
CA VAL A 185 9.70 -18.20 9.48
C VAL A 185 8.24 -17.72 9.46
N ALA A 186 7.34 -18.46 10.14
CA ALA A 186 5.92 -18.13 10.21
C ALA A 186 5.68 -16.70 10.73
N ARG A 187 6.37 -16.32 11.82
CA ARG A 187 6.24 -14.98 12.40
C ARG A 187 6.64 -13.88 11.41
N PHE A 188 7.73 -14.06 10.70
CA PHE A 188 8.22 -13.07 9.74
C PHE A 188 7.33 -12.97 8.50
N LYS A 189 6.83 -14.10 8.00
CA LYS A 189 5.84 -14.11 6.92
C LYS A 189 4.56 -13.38 7.33
N ILE A 190 4.00 -13.65 8.51
CA ILE A 190 2.82 -12.94 9.02
C ILE A 190 3.08 -11.43 9.08
N LEU A 191 4.25 -11.00 9.58
CA LEU A 191 4.60 -9.57 9.64
C LEU A 191 4.72 -8.94 8.25
N ALA A 192 5.21 -9.65 7.23
CA ALA A 192 5.26 -9.14 5.87
C ALA A 192 3.87 -8.80 5.33
N PHE A 193 2.89 -9.70 5.50
CA PHE A 193 1.50 -9.45 5.11
C PHE A 193 0.86 -8.34 5.95
N ALA A 194 1.13 -8.27 7.25
CA ALA A 194 0.61 -7.22 8.13
C ALA A 194 1.14 -5.83 7.71
N ILE A 195 2.41 -5.72 7.32
CA ILE A 195 3.00 -4.48 6.78
C ILE A 195 2.34 -4.13 5.44
N SER A 196 2.14 -5.11 4.54
CA SER A 196 1.46 -4.89 3.27
C SER A 196 0.05 -4.32 3.48
N GLY A 197 -0.74 -4.94 4.36
CA GLY A 197 -2.07 -4.47 4.70
C GLY A 197 -2.08 -3.07 5.32
N SER A 198 -1.12 -2.75 6.19
CA SER A 198 -0.99 -1.41 6.77
C SER A 198 -0.68 -0.34 5.72
N LEU A 199 0.21 -0.64 4.77
CA LEU A 199 0.55 0.28 3.69
C LEU A 199 -0.60 0.41 2.68
N ALA A 200 -1.32 -0.68 2.38
CA ALA A 200 -2.56 -0.63 1.60
C ALA A 200 -3.63 0.25 2.29
N ALA A 201 -3.70 0.22 3.63
CA ALA A 201 -4.59 1.10 4.38
C ALA A 201 -4.17 2.57 4.28
N ILE A 202 -2.87 2.88 4.35
CA ILE A 202 -2.38 4.25 4.15
C ILE A 202 -2.70 4.73 2.73
N ALA A 203 -2.51 3.89 1.71
CA ALA A 203 -2.90 4.22 0.34
C ALA A 203 -4.41 4.50 0.22
N GLY A 204 -5.26 3.67 0.84
CA GLY A 204 -6.70 3.89 0.91
C GLY A 204 -7.08 5.20 1.61
N LEU A 205 -6.39 5.57 2.68
CA LEU A 205 -6.60 6.84 3.36
C LEU A 205 -6.24 8.03 2.46
N ILE A 206 -5.11 7.97 1.75
CA ILE A 206 -4.73 8.99 0.78
C ILE A 206 -5.80 9.12 -0.33
N PHE A 207 -6.29 8.01 -0.88
CA PHE A 207 -7.40 8.03 -1.84
C PHE A 207 -8.65 8.71 -1.28
N ALA A 208 -9.08 8.33 -0.07
CA ALA A 208 -10.27 8.89 0.56
C ALA A 208 -10.19 10.41 0.72
N VAL A 209 -9.05 10.90 1.21
CA VAL A 209 -8.82 12.33 1.43
C VAL A 209 -8.75 13.08 0.11
N LYS A 210 -8.03 12.55 -0.88
CA LYS A 210 -7.83 13.15 -2.19
C LYS A 210 -9.14 13.24 -2.99
N LEU A 211 -9.92 12.17 -3.00
CA LEU A 211 -11.18 12.08 -3.74
C LEU A 211 -12.40 12.60 -2.94
N SER A 212 -12.18 13.06 -1.70
CA SER A 212 -13.24 13.56 -0.81
C SER A 212 -14.36 12.54 -0.56
N GLY A 213 -13.99 11.26 -0.49
CA GLY A 213 -14.97 10.21 -0.30
C GLY A 213 -14.40 8.81 -0.40
N GLY A 214 -15.28 7.83 -0.26
CA GLY A 214 -14.94 6.42 -0.33
C GLY A 214 -15.95 5.64 -1.17
N ALA A 215 -15.46 4.58 -1.81
CA ALA A 215 -16.32 3.60 -2.47
C ALA A 215 -15.63 2.23 -2.49
N PRO A 216 -16.42 1.13 -2.56
CA PRO A 216 -15.86 -0.22 -2.61
C PRO A 216 -14.96 -0.51 -3.83
N THR A 217 -14.87 0.41 -4.78
CA THR A 217 -14.23 0.21 -6.09
C THR A 217 -13.21 1.28 -6.47
N ILE A 218 -12.90 2.24 -5.60
CA ILE A 218 -11.98 3.37 -5.90
C ILE A 218 -10.59 2.89 -6.31
N ALA A 219 -10.04 1.91 -5.61
CA ALA A 219 -8.72 1.38 -5.89
C ALA A 219 -8.73 0.22 -6.91
N ASN A 220 -9.88 -0.06 -7.56
CA ASN A 220 -9.94 -1.07 -8.60
C ASN A 220 -9.02 -0.68 -9.76
N GLY A 221 -8.22 -1.62 -10.23
CA GLY A 221 -7.23 -1.38 -11.26
C GLY A 221 -5.82 -1.03 -10.74
N PHE A 222 -5.62 -0.79 -9.44
CA PHE A 222 -4.29 -0.51 -8.87
C PHE A 222 -3.51 -1.76 -8.47
N LEU A 223 -4.16 -2.93 -8.35
CA LEU A 223 -3.49 -4.17 -7.97
C LEU A 223 -2.41 -4.59 -8.96
N LEU A 224 -2.77 -4.72 -10.23
CA LEU A 224 -1.81 -5.14 -11.26
C LEU A 224 -0.68 -4.12 -11.44
N PRO A 225 -0.94 -2.79 -11.56
CA PRO A 225 0.12 -1.80 -11.59
C PRO A 225 1.06 -1.87 -10.38
N ALA A 226 0.54 -2.11 -9.17
CA ALA A 226 1.39 -2.23 -7.98
C ALA A 226 2.30 -3.47 -8.04
N ILE A 227 1.79 -4.62 -8.48
CA ILE A 227 2.59 -5.82 -8.70
C ILE A 227 3.64 -5.56 -9.79
N VAL A 228 3.24 -4.97 -10.90
CA VAL A 228 4.14 -4.65 -12.02
C VAL A 228 5.26 -3.71 -11.57
N ALA A 229 4.94 -2.68 -10.77
CA ALA A 229 5.95 -1.77 -10.21
C ALA A 229 7.03 -2.50 -9.41
N VAL A 230 6.64 -3.49 -8.60
CA VAL A 230 7.59 -4.31 -7.82
C VAL A 230 8.46 -5.16 -8.76
N LEU A 231 7.85 -5.79 -9.77
CA LEU A 231 8.56 -6.69 -10.68
C LEU A 231 9.47 -5.95 -11.65
N VAL A 232 8.99 -4.88 -12.28
CA VAL A 232 9.76 -4.04 -13.20
C VAL A 232 10.90 -3.35 -12.47
N GLY A 233 10.67 -3.00 -11.19
CA GLY A 233 11.71 -2.54 -10.29
C GLY A 233 12.82 -3.55 -9.99
N GLY A 234 12.65 -4.84 -10.39
CA GLY A 234 13.68 -5.89 -10.24
C GLY A 234 13.56 -6.70 -8.95
N THR A 235 12.36 -6.78 -8.35
CA THR A 235 12.07 -7.69 -7.23
C THR A 235 11.26 -8.88 -7.78
N PRO A 236 11.88 -10.04 -8.05
CA PRO A 236 11.19 -11.18 -8.67
C PRO A 236 10.23 -11.87 -7.70
N LEU A 237 9.16 -12.49 -8.22
CA LEU A 237 8.17 -13.23 -7.41
C LEU A 237 8.75 -14.46 -6.68
N THR A 238 9.93 -14.92 -7.07
CA THR A 238 10.63 -16.01 -6.37
C THR A 238 11.12 -15.60 -4.99
N GLY A 239 11.19 -14.30 -4.72
CA GLY A 239 11.66 -13.76 -3.44
C GLY A 239 13.19 -13.76 -3.27
N GLY A 240 13.65 -13.40 -2.08
CA GLY A 240 15.05 -13.43 -1.65
C GLY A 240 15.91 -12.25 -2.11
N VAL A 241 15.55 -11.61 -3.21
CA VAL A 241 16.30 -10.49 -3.80
C VAL A 241 15.39 -9.30 -4.10
N GLY A 242 15.98 -8.18 -4.50
CA GLY A 242 15.24 -6.96 -4.81
C GLY A 242 15.42 -5.87 -3.75
N GLY A 243 14.62 -4.81 -3.83
CA GLY A 243 14.76 -3.66 -2.93
C GLY A 243 13.59 -2.69 -2.97
N VAL A 244 13.39 -2.02 -1.85
CA VAL A 244 12.40 -0.95 -1.70
C VAL A 244 12.67 0.20 -2.69
N LEU A 245 13.95 0.56 -2.90
CA LEU A 245 14.33 1.57 -3.91
C LEU A 245 14.01 1.12 -5.33
N ASN A 246 14.17 -0.16 -5.60
CA ASN A 246 13.85 -0.75 -6.88
C ASN A 246 12.36 -0.59 -7.20
N THR A 247 11.50 -0.88 -6.21
CA THR A 247 10.05 -0.67 -6.32
C THR A 247 9.71 0.81 -6.54
N ALA A 248 10.41 1.73 -5.86
CA ALA A 248 10.20 3.17 -6.07
C ALA A 248 10.49 3.57 -7.53
N ILE A 249 11.57 3.04 -8.11
CA ILE A 249 11.90 3.28 -9.52
C ILE A 249 10.84 2.62 -10.43
N GLY A 250 10.45 1.38 -10.15
CA GLY A 250 9.44 0.66 -10.93
C GLY A 250 8.06 1.32 -10.92
N THR A 251 7.74 2.09 -9.87
CA THR A 251 6.47 2.85 -9.83
C THR A 251 6.49 4.08 -10.73
N LEU A 252 7.67 4.60 -11.06
CA LEU A 252 7.84 5.76 -11.94
C LEU A 252 7.89 5.41 -13.43
N ILE A 253 8.00 4.12 -13.75
CA ILE A 253 8.02 3.58 -15.12
C ILE A 253 6.61 3.26 -15.59
#